data_a9fc68a740fd3f46aff35ab15bbb2e40
#
_entry.id   a9fc68a740fd3f46aff35ab15bbb2e40
#
_cell.length_a   1.000
_cell.length_b   1.000
_cell.length_c   1.000
_cell.angle_alpha   90.00
_cell.angle_beta   90.00
_cell.angle_gamma   90.00
#
_symmetry.space_group_name_H-M   'P 1'
#
loop_
_entity.id
_entity.type
_entity.pdbx_description
1 polymer ?
#
loop_
_entity_poly.entity_id
_entity_poly.type
_entity_poly.pdbx_seq_one_letter_code
_entity_poly.pdbx_strand_id
1 'polypeptide(L)'
;MGTISSRLTELRTGLNLSQMRLSKELGISQAAINRYEHSQASVPHGALLKYAEFFDVSADYILGRTDRPEGLLFKHEPELLKRKIVREDEWEDFVEACFDPRSPMNKKLKEMIMKMAGGE
;
A
#
# COMPACT_ATOMS: atom_id res chain seq x y z
N MET A 1 15.95 8.71 2.46
CA MET A 1 15.00 9.27 1.51
C MET A 1 14.50 8.17 0.59
N GLY A 2 13.21 8.02 0.49
CA GLY A 2 12.64 6.98 -0.34
C GLY A 2 12.71 7.32 -1.82
N THR A 3 13.26 6.41 -2.60
CA THR A 3 13.12 6.46 -4.05
C THR A 3 11.85 5.71 -4.43
N ILE A 4 11.39 5.85 -5.66
CA ILE A 4 10.26 5.06 -6.16
C ILE A 4 10.55 3.58 -5.96
N SER A 5 11.74 3.13 -6.35
CA SER A 5 12.12 1.72 -6.23
C SER A 5 12.08 1.21 -4.80
N SER A 6 12.61 1.97 -3.85
CA SER A 6 12.60 1.56 -2.44
C SER A 6 11.18 1.52 -1.88
N ARG A 7 10.32 2.47 -2.25
CA ARG A 7 8.92 2.49 -1.81
C ARG A 7 8.16 1.29 -2.34
N LEU A 8 8.33 0.96 -3.62
CA LEU A 8 7.67 -0.21 -4.22
C LEU A 8 8.12 -1.50 -3.54
N THR A 9 9.41 -1.63 -3.27
CA THR A 9 9.94 -2.80 -2.59
C THR A 9 9.41 -2.90 -1.16
N GLU A 10 9.37 -1.80 -0.44
CA GLU A 10 8.84 -1.76 0.93
C GLU A 10 7.37 -2.16 0.97
N LEU A 11 6.56 -1.65 0.05
CA LEU A 11 5.15 -1.98 0.00
C LEU A 11 4.96 -3.48 -0.23
N ARG A 12 5.70 -4.05 -1.18
CA ARG A 12 5.61 -5.47 -1.48
C ARG A 12 6.05 -6.34 -0.31
N THR A 13 7.23 -6.06 0.22
CA THR A 13 7.79 -6.88 1.31
C THR A 13 7.01 -6.70 2.61
N GLY A 14 6.38 -5.54 2.79
CA GLY A 14 5.53 -5.30 3.94
C GLY A 14 4.33 -6.24 4.03
N LEU A 15 3.87 -6.75 2.89
CA LEU A 15 2.80 -7.75 2.84
C LEU A 15 3.33 -9.18 2.67
N ASN A 16 4.64 -9.38 2.72
CA ASN A 16 5.27 -10.68 2.47
C ASN A 16 4.93 -11.27 1.10
N LEU A 17 4.79 -10.41 0.10
CA LEU A 17 4.50 -10.85 -1.26
C LEU A 17 5.80 -11.06 -2.04
N SER A 18 5.84 -12.15 -2.81
CA SER A 18 6.90 -12.33 -3.79
C SER A 18 6.62 -11.43 -5.01
N GLN A 19 7.63 -11.19 -5.81
CA GLN A 19 7.44 -10.46 -7.07
C GLN A 19 6.46 -11.21 -7.99
N MET A 20 6.52 -12.54 -8.00
CA MET A 20 5.63 -13.35 -8.82
C MET A 20 4.18 -13.20 -8.36
N ARG A 21 3.93 -13.25 -7.06
CA ARG A 21 2.58 -13.07 -6.53
C ARG A 21 2.04 -11.68 -6.83
N LEU A 22 2.87 -10.66 -6.65
CA LEU A 22 2.48 -9.30 -6.98
C LEU A 22 2.20 -9.14 -8.46
N SER A 23 2.99 -9.79 -9.30
CA SER A 23 2.77 -9.82 -10.75
C SER A 23 1.36 -10.29 -11.09
N LYS A 24 0.92 -11.37 -10.46
CA LYS A 24 -0.43 -11.90 -10.66
C LYS A 24 -1.51 -10.92 -10.19
N GLU A 25 -1.28 -10.29 -9.05
CA GLU A 25 -2.27 -9.36 -8.49
C GLU A 25 -2.39 -8.07 -9.31
N LEU A 26 -1.28 -7.55 -9.81
CA LEU A 26 -1.29 -6.29 -10.55
C LEU A 26 -1.49 -6.47 -12.05
N GLY A 27 -1.29 -7.67 -12.57
CA GLY A 27 -1.29 -7.87 -14.02
C GLY A 27 -0.10 -7.23 -14.71
N ILE A 28 1.01 -7.08 -14.02
CA ILE A 28 2.28 -6.56 -14.53
C ILE A 28 3.27 -7.72 -14.52
N SER A 29 4.12 -7.82 -15.55
CA SER A 29 5.08 -8.93 -15.61
C SER A 29 6.05 -8.87 -14.44
N GLN A 30 6.50 -10.04 -13.99
CA GLN A 30 7.49 -10.12 -12.91
C GLN A 30 8.79 -9.43 -13.32
N ALA A 31 9.18 -9.55 -14.58
CA ALA A 31 10.39 -8.88 -15.08
C ALA A 31 10.28 -7.36 -14.96
N ALA A 32 9.11 -6.81 -15.26
CA ALA A 32 8.89 -5.38 -15.12
C ALA A 32 8.95 -4.95 -13.65
N ILE A 33 8.30 -5.69 -12.76
CA ILE A 33 8.33 -5.42 -11.32
C ILE A 33 9.78 -5.43 -10.83
N ASN A 34 10.55 -6.43 -11.24
CA ASN A 34 11.95 -6.51 -10.85
C ASN A 34 12.73 -5.28 -11.30
N ARG A 35 12.53 -4.84 -12.53
CA ARG A 35 13.21 -3.64 -13.04
C ARG A 35 12.79 -2.38 -12.29
N TYR A 36 11.53 -2.26 -11.92
CA TYR A 36 11.04 -1.11 -11.15
C TYR A 36 11.70 -1.07 -9.77
N GLU A 37 11.81 -2.22 -9.14
CA GLU A 37 12.39 -2.30 -7.78
C GLU A 37 13.89 -2.07 -7.76
N HIS A 38 14.56 -2.26 -8.89
CA HIS A 38 16.01 -2.08 -9.01
C HIS A 38 16.41 -0.80 -9.75
N SER A 39 15.47 0.10 -9.96
CA SER A 39 15.70 1.36 -10.68
C SER A 39 16.25 1.17 -12.09
N GLN A 40 15.89 0.06 -12.72
CA GLN A 40 16.35 -0.28 -14.07
C GLN A 40 15.39 0.19 -15.16
N ALA A 41 14.22 0.66 -14.75
CA ALA A 41 13.22 1.19 -15.68
C ALA A 41 12.33 2.20 -14.96
N SER A 42 11.84 3.16 -15.70
CA SER A 42 10.84 4.11 -15.18
C SER A 42 9.51 3.38 -14.99
N VAL A 43 8.78 3.72 -13.93
CA VAL A 43 7.46 3.15 -13.67
C VAL A 43 6.44 3.89 -14.54
N PRO A 44 5.79 3.23 -15.49
CA PRO A 44 4.79 3.89 -16.31
C PRO A 44 3.61 4.36 -15.47
N HIS A 45 2.91 5.36 -15.99
CA HIS A 45 1.75 5.92 -15.32
C HIS A 45 0.72 4.86 -14.90
N GLY A 46 0.39 3.95 -15.83
CA GLY A 46 -0.57 2.89 -15.54
C GLY A 46 -0.11 1.91 -14.47
N ALA A 47 1.18 1.59 -14.45
CA ALA A 47 1.74 0.72 -13.42
C ALA A 47 1.72 1.40 -12.06
N LEU A 48 2.08 2.68 -12.01
CA LEU A 48 2.04 3.47 -10.78
C LEU A 48 0.64 3.48 -10.19
N LEU A 49 -0.36 3.67 -11.02
CA LEU A 49 -1.75 3.67 -10.60
C LEU A 49 -2.18 2.32 -10.01
N LYS A 50 -1.77 1.22 -10.65
CA LYS A 50 -2.07 -0.13 -10.14
C LYS A 50 -1.46 -0.36 -8.76
N TYR A 51 -0.22 0.07 -8.56
CA TYR A 51 0.42 -0.01 -7.24
C TYR A 51 -0.35 0.80 -6.20
N ALA A 52 -0.68 2.03 -6.54
CA ALA A 52 -1.38 2.92 -5.61
C ALA A 52 -2.72 2.34 -5.19
N GLU A 53 -3.46 1.79 -6.13
CA GLU A 53 -4.78 1.20 -5.86
C GLU A 53 -4.67 -0.10 -5.06
N PHE A 54 -3.73 -0.96 -5.43
CA PHE A 54 -3.59 -2.25 -4.75
C PHE A 54 -3.17 -2.09 -3.29
N PHE A 55 -2.19 -1.22 -3.05
CA PHE A 55 -1.67 -0.99 -1.70
C PHE A 55 -2.45 0.07 -0.94
N ASP A 56 -3.40 0.72 -1.60
CA ASP A 56 -4.18 1.82 -1.02
C ASP A 56 -3.29 2.90 -0.42
N VAL A 57 -2.35 3.36 -1.21
CA VAL A 57 -1.46 4.47 -0.85
C VAL A 57 -1.55 5.55 -1.92
N SER A 58 -1.17 6.78 -1.57
CA SER A 58 -1.17 7.85 -2.55
C SER A 58 -0.01 7.69 -3.53
N ALA A 59 -0.22 8.16 -4.76
CA ALA A 59 0.86 8.20 -5.75
C ALA A 59 2.00 9.10 -5.27
N ASP A 60 1.70 10.17 -4.57
CA ASP A 60 2.71 11.07 -4.01
C ASP A 60 3.63 10.34 -3.03
N TYR A 61 3.08 9.42 -2.24
CA TYR A 61 3.89 8.61 -1.35
C TYR A 61 4.87 7.73 -2.14
N ILE A 62 4.38 7.05 -3.18
CA ILE A 62 5.23 6.19 -4.02
C ILE A 62 6.31 7.03 -4.70
N LEU A 63 5.96 8.22 -5.17
CA LEU A 63 6.89 9.12 -5.83
C LEU A 63 7.90 9.78 -4.89
N GLY A 64 7.73 9.60 -3.59
CA GLY A 64 8.62 10.17 -2.60
C GLY A 64 8.38 11.64 -2.29
N ARG A 65 7.22 12.17 -2.71
CA ARG A 65 6.86 13.57 -2.47
C ARG A 65 6.32 13.81 -1.07
N THR A 66 5.89 12.76 -0.41
CA THR A 66 5.37 12.82 0.96
C THR A 66 5.76 11.53 1.69
N ASP A 67 5.89 11.63 3.00
CA ASP A 67 6.07 10.45 3.85
C ASP A 67 4.74 9.92 4.39
N ARG A 68 3.63 10.53 4.01
CA ARG A 68 2.30 10.14 4.46
C ARG A 68 1.64 9.26 3.40
N PRO A 69 1.43 7.98 3.70
CA PRO A 69 0.94 7.03 2.70
C PRO A 69 -0.57 7.04 2.45
N GLU A 70 -1.30 7.90 3.08
CA GLU A 70 -2.77 7.92 3.12
C GLU A 70 -3.43 7.64 1.76
N GLY A 71 -4.16 6.53 1.68
CA GLY A 71 -4.90 6.14 0.50
C GLY A 71 -6.37 6.49 0.60
N LEU A 72 -7.16 5.90 -0.30
CA LEU A 72 -8.59 6.21 -0.41
C LEU A 72 -9.38 5.76 0.82
N LEU A 73 -9.02 4.64 1.42
CA LEU A 73 -9.73 4.15 2.60
C LEU A 73 -9.65 5.15 3.75
N PHE A 74 -8.49 5.76 3.93
CA PHE A 74 -8.32 6.79 4.94
C PHE A 74 -9.26 7.96 4.70
N LYS A 75 -9.42 8.38 3.44
CA LYS A 75 -10.24 9.54 3.09
C LYS A 75 -11.74 9.27 3.16
N HIS A 76 -12.17 8.05 2.83
CA HIS A 76 -13.58 7.75 2.65
C HIS A 76 -14.26 7.10 3.85
N GLU A 77 -13.50 6.39 4.68
CA GLU A 77 -14.08 5.56 5.73
C GLU A 77 -13.83 5.99 7.18
N PRO A 78 -13.06 7.06 7.49
CA PRO A 78 -12.69 7.33 8.87
C PRO A 78 -13.90 7.54 9.80
N GLU A 79 -14.96 8.16 9.32
CA GLU A 79 -16.15 8.41 10.15
C GLU A 79 -16.89 7.13 10.49
N LEU A 80 -17.03 6.21 9.54
CA LEU A 80 -17.69 4.94 9.79
C LEU A 80 -16.89 4.08 10.76
N LEU A 81 -15.59 4.01 10.60
CA LEU A 81 -14.72 3.27 11.48
C LEU A 81 -14.71 3.88 12.87
N LYS A 82 -14.70 5.20 12.95
CA LYS A 82 -14.68 5.92 14.21
C LYS A 82 -15.90 5.61 15.06
N ARG A 83 -17.07 5.46 14.46
CA ARG A 83 -18.29 5.12 15.17
C ARG A 83 -18.24 3.74 15.83
N LYS A 84 -17.45 2.84 15.28
CA LYS A 84 -17.33 1.47 15.77
C LYS A 84 -16.18 1.30 16.75
N ILE A 85 -15.25 2.23 16.78
CA ILE A 85 -14.10 2.22 17.65
C ILE A 85 -14.30 3.30 18.70
N VAL A 86 -14.13 2.95 19.93
CA VAL A 86 -14.76 3.60 21.05
C VAL A 86 -14.18 4.93 21.48
N ARG A 87 -12.89 5.19 21.34
CA ARG A 87 -12.26 6.38 21.91
C ARG A 87 -11.52 7.21 20.87
N GLU A 88 -11.72 8.52 20.95
CA GLU A 88 -11.12 9.44 19.99
C GLU A 88 -9.60 9.48 20.04
N ASP A 89 -9.02 9.45 21.24
CA ASP A 89 -7.59 9.45 21.40
C ASP A 89 -6.93 8.18 20.86
N GLU A 90 -7.59 7.04 21.05
CA GLU A 90 -7.13 5.77 20.51
C GLU A 90 -7.38 5.69 18.99
N TRP A 91 -8.40 6.40 18.52
CA TRP A 91 -8.76 6.41 17.12
C TRP A 91 -7.66 6.97 16.24
N GLU A 92 -7.09 8.10 16.63
CA GLU A 92 -6.02 8.72 15.82
C GLU A 92 -4.81 7.79 15.70
N ASP A 93 -4.40 7.19 16.80
CA ASP A 93 -3.28 6.23 16.78
C ASP A 93 -3.61 5.01 15.96
N PHE A 94 -4.84 4.51 16.07
CA PHE A 94 -5.30 3.36 15.31
C PHE A 94 -5.28 3.65 13.81
N VAL A 95 -5.83 4.79 13.40
CA VAL A 95 -5.86 5.19 11.98
C VAL A 95 -4.46 5.30 11.44
N GLU A 96 -3.60 5.98 12.16
CA GLU A 96 -2.21 6.16 11.73
C GLU A 96 -1.50 4.82 11.58
N ALA A 97 -1.69 3.92 12.53
CA ALA A 97 -1.09 2.59 12.48
C ALA A 97 -1.63 1.77 11.32
N CYS A 98 -2.95 1.84 11.05
CA CYS A 98 -3.56 1.07 9.97
C CYS A 98 -3.14 1.54 8.59
N PHE A 99 -2.90 2.83 8.42
CA PHE A 99 -2.63 3.40 7.10
C PHE A 99 -1.17 3.77 6.86
N ASP A 100 -0.29 3.43 7.79
CA ASP A 100 1.16 3.53 7.57
C ASP A 100 1.66 2.18 7.03
N PRO A 101 2.15 2.12 5.78
CA PRO A 101 2.62 0.85 5.19
C PRO A 101 3.75 0.19 5.97
N ARG A 102 4.41 0.93 6.86
CA ARG A 102 5.51 0.42 7.68
C ARG A 102 5.04 -0.21 8.97
N SER A 103 3.76 -0.10 9.29
CA SER A 103 3.20 -0.56 10.56
C SER A 103 2.70 -2.00 10.46
N PRO A 104 2.84 -2.81 11.54
CA PRO A 104 2.24 -4.16 11.58
C PRO A 104 0.72 -4.13 11.45
N MET A 105 0.07 -3.09 11.92
CA MET A 105 -1.38 -2.96 11.80
C MET A 105 -1.81 -2.77 10.35
N ASN A 106 -1.04 -2.01 9.58
CA ASN A 106 -1.30 -1.85 8.16
C ASN A 106 -1.19 -3.19 7.43
N LYS A 107 -0.16 -3.96 7.75
CA LYS A 107 0.03 -5.29 7.17
C LYS A 107 -1.18 -6.18 7.42
N LYS A 108 -1.65 -6.23 8.66
CA LYS A 108 -2.83 -7.04 9.02
C LYS A 108 -4.07 -6.59 8.30
N LEU A 109 -4.29 -5.27 8.22
CA LEU A 109 -5.45 -4.72 7.53
C LEU A 109 -5.43 -5.07 6.05
N LYS A 110 -4.28 -4.92 5.41
CA LYS A 110 -4.14 -5.23 3.99
C LYS A 110 -4.31 -6.73 3.72
N GLU A 111 -3.79 -7.58 4.58
CA GLU A 111 -3.98 -9.02 4.45
C GLU A 111 -5.46 -9.40 4.56
N MET A 112 -6.18 -8.79 5.47
CA MET A 112 -7.62 -9.01 5.63
C MET A 112 -8.39 -8.59 4.38
N ILE A 113 -8.08 -7.41 3.86
CA ILE A 113 -8.74 -6.89 2.65
C ILE A 113 -8.44 -7.82 1.47
N MET A 114 -7.21 -8.28 1.33
CA MET A 114 -6.84 -9.18 0.25
C MET A 114 -7.56 -10.51 0.33
N LYS A 115 -7.72 -11.07 1.52
CA LYS A 115 -8.48 -12.30 1.70
C LYS A 115 -9.94 -12.12 1.32
N MET A 116 -10.54 -11.01 1.70
CA MET A 116 -11.93 -10.72 1.38
C MET A 116 -12.13 -10.50 -0.12
N ALA A 117 -11.22 -9.74 -0.75
CA ALA A 117 -11.32 -9.42 -2.17
C ALA A 117 -10.90 -10.59 -3.06
N GLY A 118 -9.89 -11.36 -2.63
CA GLY A 118 -9.36 -12.45 -3.41
C GLY A 118 -10.11 -13.76 -3.28
N GLY A 119 -11.02 -13.88 -2.34
CA GLY A 119 -11.78 -15.10 -2.10
C GLY A 119 -10.93 -16.24 -1.58
N GLU A 120 -9.85 -15.93 -0.91
CA GLU A 120 -8.92 -16.95 -0.40
C GLU A 120 -8.80 -16.91 1.09
#